data_8623b204332fb14060cac045646598ea
#
_entry.id   8623b204332fb14060cac045646598ea
#
_cell.length_a   1.000
_cell.length_b   1.000
_cell.length_c   1.000
_cell.angle_alpha   90.00
_cell.angle_beta   90.00
_cell.angle_gamma   90.00
#
_symmetry.space_group_name_H-M   'P 1'
#
loop_
_entity.id
_entity.type
_entity.pdbx_description
1 polymer ?
#
loop_
_entity_poly.entity_id
_entity_poly.type
_entity_poly.pdbx_seq_one_letter_code
_entity_poly.pdbx_strand_id
1 'polypeptide(L)'
;AFTPDADFPLIYGEKGIVRALASKMVDLSPIVAMSGGSVSNAVCDSFVVTLPKDKKLEASLKDRKDVDLSSAGEIDILTFKGKAAHGSTPEKGVNAALLAFSFLGSFYQIPFLKKLSDLLSDPTGKSFHGDSYDETFHNATWNYGVINYESNKRVFTATIDYRFGSSADPKKAIAAFEEATSTNVNILSEDKVLLADKKGPLVSTLMKSYRRTTHRIFDKPFAIGGGTYAKEAPNCVAYGSAFKGHPGDIHSPNEYIYLEDLYKQIAIY
;
A
#
# COMPACT_ATOMS: atom_id res chain seq x y z
N ALA A 1 15.79 -13.72 -19.42
CA ALA A 1 14.45 -13.41 -19.96
C ALA A 1 13.98 -12.03 -19.53
N PHE A 2 12.94 -11.52 -20.15
CA PHE A 2 12.25 -10.30 -19.71
C PHE A 2 10.74 -10.46 -19.91
N THR A 3 9.99 -9.65 -19.20
CA THR A 3 8.54 -9.48 -19.39
C THR A 3 8.27 -8.07 -19.91
N PRO A 4 7.41 -7.90 -20.93
CA PRO A 4 6.98 -6.59 -21.42
C PRO A 4 5.91 -6.02 -20.47
N ASP A 5 6.33 -5.65 -19.28
CA ASP A 5 5.47 -5.18 -18.18
C ASP A 5 6.10 -4.00 -17.46
N ALA A 6 5.26 -3.07 -17.01
CA ALA A 6 5.59 -1.82 -16.33
C ALA A 6 6.32 -0.78 -17.21
N ASP A 7 7.43 -0.21 -16.74
CA ASP A 7 8.02 1.00 -17.34
C ASP A 7 9.36 0.74 -18.04
N PHE A 8 9.61 1.45 -19.14
CA PHE A 8 10.95 1.65 -19.67
C PHE A 8 11.77 2.65 -18.83
N PRO A 9 13.12 2.56 -18.82
CA PRO A 9 13.96 1.73 -19.70
C PRO A 9 14.11 0.27 -19.28
N LEU A 10 14.12 -0.04 -18.01
CA LEU A 10 14.23 -1.41 -17.47
C LEU A 10 14.14 -1.39 -15.95
N ILE A 11 13.36 -2.31 -15.40
CA ILE A 11 13.25 -2.54 -13.97
C ILE A 11 14.10 -3.76 -13.62
N TYR A 12 15.23 -3.51 -12.93
CA TYR A 12 16.14 -4.58 -12.51
C TYR A 12 15.88 -5.06 -11.10
N GLY A 13 15.02 -4.37 -10.35
CA GLY A 13 14.68 -4.71 -8.98
C GLY A 13 13.23 -4.39 -8.64
N GLU A 14 12.58 -5.29 -7.91
CA GLU A 14 11.22 -5.15 -7.39
C GLU A 14 11.19 -5.57 -5.93
N LYS A 15 10.52 -4.77 -5.08
CA LYS A 15 10.34 -5.12 -3.66
C LYS A 15 9.63 -6.47 -3.50
N GLY A 16 9.99 -7.21 -2.48
CA GLY A 16 9.16 -8.29 -1.96
C GLY A 16 7.85 -7.73 -1.42
N ILE A 17 6.79 -8.53 -1.45
CA ILE A 17 5.46 -8.12 -0.99
C ILE A 17 4.86 -9.22 -0.13
N VAL A 18 4.53 -8.91 1.12
CA VAL A 18 3.67 -9.74 1.95
C VAL A 18 2.28 -9.13 1.97
N ARG A 19 1.27 -9.90 1.56
CA ARG A 19 -0.14 -9.57 1.79
C ARG A 19 -0.65 -10.42 2.93
N ALA A 20 -1.24 -9.78 3.93
CA ALA A 20 -1.71 -10.45 5.12
C ALA A 20 -3.02 -9.86 5.63
N LEU A 21 -3.69 -10.61 6.49
CA LEU A 21 -4.88 -10.20 7.22
C LEU A 21 -4.57 -10.20 8.71
N ALA A 22 -4.55 -9.04 9.32
CA ALA A 22 -4.54 -8.88 10.77
C ALA A 22 -5.96 -8.98 11.30
N SER A 23 -6.14 -9.68 12.42
CA SER A 23 -7.45 -9.84 13.07
C SER A 23 -7.33 -9.82 14.60
N LYS A 24 -8.38 -9.34 15.27
CA LYS A 24 -8.48 -9.32 16.73
C LYS A 24 -9.92 -9.38 17.19
N MET A 25 -10.17 -10.25 18.18
CA MET A 25 -11.39 -10.17 18.98
C MET A 25 -11.26 -9.01 19.96
N VAL A 26 -12.13 -7.99 19.84
CA VAL A 26 -12.06 -6.77 20.68
C VAL A 26 -13.42 -6.12 20.80
N ASP A 27 -13.71 -5.54 21.96
CA ASP A 27 -14.86 -4.67 22.16
C ASP A 27 -14.44 -3.21 21.92
N LEU A 28 -15.06 -2.58 20.95
CA LEU A 28 -14.82 -1.18 20.58
C LEU A 28 -16.03 -0.29 20.91
N SER A 29 -16.83 -0.69 21.93
CA SER A 29 -17.99 0.12 22.34
C SER A 29 -17.60 1.59 22.59
N PRO A 30 -18.43 2.57 22.12
CA PRO A 30 -19.77 2.41 21.60
C PRO A 30 -19.87 2.19 20.08
N ILE A 31 -18.77 1.91 19.37
CA ILE A 31 -18.76 1.74 17.91
C ILE A 31 -19.54 0.47 17.53
N VAL A 32 -20.52 0.62 16.65
CA VAL A 32 -21.37 -0.46 16.11
C VAL A 32 -20.69 -1.14 14.92
N ALA A 33 -20.18 -0.35 13.98
CA ALA A 33 -19.47 -0.85 12.80
C ALA A 33 -18.43 0.15 12.31
N MET A 34 -17.38 -0.36 11.68
CA MET A 34 -16.42 0.45 10.94
C MET A 34 -16.05 -0.27 9.64
N SER A 35 -15.92 0.47 8.56
CA SER A 35 -15.46 -0.11 7.30
C SER A 35 -14.81 0.95 6.39
N GLY A 36 -13.82 0.55 5.62
CA GLY A 36 -13.22 1.39 4.59
C GLY A 36 -12.11 0.71 3.83
N GLY A 37 -11.75 1.37 2.72
CA GLY A 37 -10.79 0.84 1.76
C GLY A 37 -11.40 -0.19 0.81
N SER A 38 -10.91 -0.22 -0.42
CA SER A 38 -11.39 -1.11 -1.49
C SER A 38 -10.44 -2.26 -1.80
N VAL A 39 -9.12 -2.01 -1.70
CA VAL A 39 -8.06 -2.97 -2.02
C VAL A 39 -6.89 -2.85 -1.03
N SER A 40 -6.18 -3.95 -0.80
CA SER A 40 -5.07 -3.98 0.17
C SER A 40 -3.88 -3.09 -0.23
N ASN A 41 -3.64 -2.93 -1.53
CA ASN A 41 -2.50 -2.19 -2.09
C ASN A 41 -2.78 -0.70 -2.38
N ALA A 42 -3.86 -0.16 -1.82
CA ALA A 42 -4.14 1.28 -1.83
C ALA A 42 -4.37 1.81 -0.41
N VAL A 43 -3.98 3.05 -0.16
CA VAL A 43 -4.27 3.75 1.10
C VAL A 43 -5.78 3.94 1.22
N CYS A 44 -6.35 3.62 2.38
CA CYS A 44 -7.77 3.82 2.67
C CYS A 44 -8.10 5.32 2.67
N ASP A 45 -8.74 5.81 1.63
CA ASP A 45 -9.04 7.22 1.42
C ASP A 45 -10.43 7.64 1.93
N SER A 46 -11.28 6.65 2.28
CA SER A 46 -12.58 6.87 2.89
C SER A 46 -12.87 5.80 3.94
N PHE A 47 -13.29 6.21 5.12
CA PHE A 47 -13.56 5.30 6.22
C PHE A 47 -14.83 5.70 6.95
N VAL A 48 -15.77 4.77 7.02
CA VAL A 48 -17.09 4.97 7.61
C VAL A 48 -17.15 4.34 9.00
N VAL A 49 -17.68 5.06 9.96
CA VAL A 49 -17.92 4.59 11.34
C VAL A 49 -19.37 4.82 11.71
N THR A 50 -20.03 3.80 12.22
CA THR A 50 -21.40 3.82 12.69
C THR A 50 -21.43 3.65 14.20
N LEU A 51 -22.14 4.51 14.91
CA LEU A 51 -22.24 4.49 16.38
C LEU A 51 -23.57 5.09 16.83
N PRO A 52 -24.01 4.85 18.07
CA PRO A 52 -25.16 5.53 18.66
C PRO A 52 -24.98 7.03 18.69
N LYS A 53 -26.06 7.75 18.58
CA LYS A 53 -26.06 9.22 18.59
C LYS A 53 -25.43 9.77 19.86
N ASP A 54 -24.46 10.68 19.69
CA ASP A 54 -23.73 11.30 20.80
C ASP A 54 -23.55 12.80 20.54
N LYS A 55 -24.31 13.63 21.24
CA LYS A 55 -24.24 15.09 21.13
C LYS A 55 -22.87 15.69 21.48
N LYS A 56 -22.09 15.04 22.36
CA LYS A 56 -20.74 15.51 22.69
C LYS A 56 -19.80 15.25 21.52
N LEU A 57 -19.94 14.08 20.89
CA LEU A 57 -19.21 13.76 19.67
C LEU A 57 -19.57 14.73 18.53
N GLU A 58 -20.86 14.93 18.26
CA GLU A 58 -21.34 15.87 17.24
C GLU A 58 -20.74 17.28 17.46
N ALA A 59 -20.72 17.76 18.71
CA ALA A 59 -20.14 19.06 19.06
C ALA A 59 -18.63 19.13 18.80
N SER A 60 -17.90 18.03 19.01
CA SER A 60 -16.44 17.95 18.80
C SER A 60 -16.04 17.89 17.32
N LEU A 61 -16.99 17.61 16.44
CA LEU A 61 -16.75 17.51 14.99
C LEU A 61 -16.92 18.83 14.23
N LYS A 62 -17.51 19.86 14.83
CA LYS A 62 -17.93 21.10 14.15
C LYS A 62 -16.84 21.78 13.33
N ASP A 63 -15.60 21.76 13.82
CA ASP A 63 -14.47 22.44 13.18
C ASP A 63 -13.59 21.51 12.34
N ARG A 64 -13.97 20.23 12.25
CA ARG A 64 -13.22 19.23 11.48
C ARG A 64 -13.66 19.23 10.03
N LYS A 65 -12.68 19.29 9.10
CA LYS A 65 -12.90 19.26 7.66
C LYS A 65 -12.66 17.86 7.04
N ASP A 66 -12.04 17.00 7.82
CA ASP A 66 -11.67 15.64 7.41
C ASP A 66 -12.72 14.58 7.75
N VAL A 67 -13.90 14.99 8.25
CA VAL A 67 -15.00 14.10 8.58
C VAL A 67 -16.35 14.73 8.23
N ASP A 68 -17.21 13.95 7.61
CA ASP A 68 -18.64 14.28 7.46
C ASP A 68 -19.44 13.51 8.49
N LEU A 69 -20.44 14.18 9.08
CA LEU A 69 -21.41 13.58 9.96
C LEU A 69 -22.79 13.55 9.29
N SER A 70 -23.42 12.39 9.28
CA SER A 70 -24.84 12.23 8.99
C SER A 70 -25.52 11.41 10.08
N SER A 71 -26.82 11.63 10.31
CA SER A 71 -27.56 10.93 11.35
C SER A 71 -28.80 10.26 10.73
N ALA A 72 -29.08 9.03 11.18
CA ALA A 72 -30.26 8.26 10.81
C ALA A 72 -30.93 7.71 12.09
N GLY A 73 -31.99 8.38 12.57
CA GLY A 73 -32.63 8.07 13.85
C GLY A 73 -31.68 8.24 15.02
N GLU A 74 -31.45 7.17 15.78
CA GLU A 74 -30.57 7.12 16.95
C GLU A 74 -29.11 6.72 16.60
N ILE A 75 -28.74 6.77 15.32
CA ILE A 75 -27.42 6.37 14.82
C ILE A 75 -26.76 7.56 14.15
N ASP A 76 -25.48 7.79 14.47
CA ASP A 76 -24.56 8.68 13.78
C ASP A 76 -23.65 7.87 12.84
N ILE A 77 -23.44 8.41 11.65
CA ILE A 77 -22.56 7.88 10.62
C ILE A 77 -21.47 8.92 10.34
N LEU A 78 -20.25 8.60 10.67
CA LEU A 78 -19.08 9.42 10.39
C LEU A 78 -18.37 8.90 9.15
N THR A 79 -18.09 9.78 8.20
CA THR A 79 -17.26 9.45 7.03
C THR A 79 -15.97 10.25 7.08
N PHE A 80 -14.87 9.61 7.49
CA PHE A 80 -13.54 10.20 7.49
C PHE A 80 -13.00 10.23 6.06
N LYS A 81 -12.39 11.35 5.69
CA LYS A 81 -11.83 11.60 4.37
C LYS A 81 -10.30 11.61 4.44
N GLY A 82 -9.69 10.80 3.67
CA GLY A 82 -8.26 10.72 3.49
C GLY A 82 -7.84 11.11 2.08
N LYS A 83 -6.75 10.50 1.62
CA LYS A 83 -6.23 10.66 0.27
C LYS A 83 -5.66 9.34 -0.21
N ALA A 84 -6.15 8.86 -1.36
CA ALA A 84 -5.62 7.65 -1.98
C ALA A 84 -4.16 7.80 -2.37
N ALA A 85 -3.41 6.73 -2.23
CA ALA A 85 -2.07 6.54 -2.77
C ALA A 85 -1.82 5.04 -2.96
N HIS A 86 -0.85 4.71 -3.81
CA HIS A 86 -0.48 3.31 -4.01
C HIS A 86 0.25 2.76 -2.77
N GLY A 87 0.02 1.49 -2.41
CA GLY A 87 0.60 0.84 -1.23
C GLY A 87 2.14 0.79 -1.20
N SER A 88 2.82 1.01 -2.34
CA SER A 88 4.28 1.16 -2.37
C SER A 88 4.78 2.56 -1.97
N THR A 89 3.90 3.53 -1.91
CA THR A 89 4.20 4.93 -1.56
C THR A 89 3.11 5.50 -0.64
N PRO A 90 2.81 4.82 0.49
CA PRO A 90 1.69 5.19 1.37
C PRO A 90 1.87 6.59 1.99
N GLU A 91 3.09 7.08 2.09
CA GLU A 91 3.42 8.42 2.57
C GLU A 91 2.87 9.55 1.69
N LYS A 92 2.46 9.26 0.46
CA LYS A 92 1.81 10.23 -0.45
C LYS A 92 0.31 10.34 -0.23
N GLY A 93 -0.25 9.42 0.54
CA GLY A 93 -1.66 9.35 0.90
C GLY A 93 -1.94 9.87 2.30
N VAL A 94 -3.22 9.81 2.67
CA VAL A 94 -3.72 10.02 4.04
C VAL A 94 -4.70 8.90 4.34
N ASN A 95 -4.37 8.04 5.29
CA ASN A 95 -5.23 6.91 5.63
C ASN A 95 -6.39 7.38 6.54
N ALA A 96 -7.60 7.37 5.99
CA ALA A 96 -8.82 7.81 6.67
C ALA A 96 -9.15 6.98 7.93
N ALA A 97 -8.80 5.69 7.91
CA ALA A 97 -9.01 4.84 9.09
C ALA A 97 -8.11 5.24 10.26
N LEU A 98 -6.86 5.63 10.00
CA LEU A 98 -5.96 6.10 11.07
C LEU A 98 -6.42 7.44 11.64
N LEU A 99 -7.01 8.32 10.83
CA LEU A 99 -7.66 9.55 11.33
C LEU A 99 -8.82 9.22 12.28
N ALA A 100 -9.67 8.26 11.88
CA ALA A 100 -10.77 7.78 12.71
C ALA A 100 -10.25 7.14 14.02
N PHE A 101 -9.23 6.29 13.96
CA PHE A 101 -8.66 5.62 15.13
C PHE A 101 -8.05 6.61 16.12
N SER A 102 -7.31 7.62 15.63
CA SER A 102 -6.74 8.67 16.46
C SER A 102 -7.82 9.46 17.19
N PHE A 103 -8.83 9.89 16.45
CA PHE A 103 -9.91 10.69 16.99
C PHE A 103 -10.80 9.91 17.95
N LEU A 104 -11.40 8.80 17.51
CA LEU A 104 -12.34 8.00 18.30
C LEU A 104 -11.64 7.26 19.45
N GLY A 105 -10.41 6.80 19.22
CA GLY A 105 -9.58 6.20 20.27
C GLY A 105 -9.30 7.14 21.43
N SER A 106 -9.09 8.43 21.14
CA SER A 106 -8.90 9.47 22.14
C SER A 106 -10.22 9.93 22.77
N PHE A 107 -11.26 10.13 21.96
CA PHE A 107 -12.56 10.62 22.42
C PHE A 107 -13.27 9.63 23.35
N TYR A 108 -13.37 8.37 22.95
CA TYR A 108 -14.01 7.30 23.75
C TYR A 108 -13.05 6.54 24.66
N GLN A 109 -11.79 6.96 24.73
CA GLN A 109 -10.75 6.26 25.52
C GLN A 109 -10.66 4.77 25.16
N ILE A 110 -10.64 4.44 23.85
CA ILE A 110 -10.49 3.07 23.34
C ILE A 110 -8.99 2.79 23.10
N PRO A 111 -8.29 2.09 24.02
CA PRO A 111 -6.83 1.94 23.98
C PRO A 111 -6.34 1.25 22.70
N PHE A 112 -7.12 0.28 22.19
CA PHE A 112 -6.76 -0.44 20.98
C PHE A 112 -6.66 0.46 19.75
N LEU A 113 -7.67 1.32 19.52
CA LEU A 113 -7.68 2.25 18.39
C LEU A 113 -6.56 3.27 18.51
N LYS A 114 -6.37 3.83 19.72
CA LYS A 114 -5.28 4.77 19.95
C LYS A 114 -3.93 4.13 19.67
N LYS A 115 -3.69 2.93 20.18
CA LYS A 115 -2.47 2.15 19.93
C LYS A 115 -2.22 1.92 18.44
N LEU A 116 -3.25 1.50 17.69
CA LEU A 116 -3.13 1.32 16.24
C LEU A 116 -2.78 2.65 15.54
N SER A 117 -3.46 3.74 15.86
CA SER A 117 -3.15 5.06 15.30
C SER A 117 -1.70 5.45 15.54
N ASP A 118 -1.19 5.29 16.77
CA ASP A 118 0.17 5.67 17.14
C ASP A 118 1.22 4.79 16.41
N LEU A 119 1.00 3.48 16.35
CA LEU A 119 1.92 2.54 15.72
C LEU A 119 1.94 2.62 14.19
N LEU A 120 0.78 2.84 13.57
CA LEU A 120 0.61 2.73 12.13
C LEU A 120 0.70 4.09 11.41
N SER A 121 0.92 5.17 12.11
CA SER A 121 1.11 6.52 11.55
C SER A 121 2.39 6.65 10.72
N ASP A 122 3.44 5.89 11.08
CA ASP A 122 4.67 5.81 10.29
C ASP A 122 4.62 4.61 9.33
N PRO A 123 4.47 4.85 8.02
CA PRO A 123 4.36 3.79 7.04
C PRO A 123 5.66 3.01 6.80
N THR A 124 6.78 3.38 7.43
CA THR A 124 8.02 2.59 7.37
C THR A 124 8.01 1.40 8.32
N GLY A 125 7.13 1.40 9.32
CA GLY A 125 7.05 0.38 10.35
C GLY A 125 8.06 0.51 11.48
N LYS A 126 8.76 1.64 11.57
CA LYS A 126 9.77 1.89 12.61
C LYS A 126 9.19 1.86 14.02
N SER A 127 7.95 2.30 14.19
CA SER A 127 7.25 2.35 15.48
C SER A 127 7.09 0.98 16.15
N PHE A 128 7.18 -0.10 15.39
CA PHE A 128 7.04 -1.49 15.86
C PHE A 128 8.20 -2.39 15.42
N HIS A 129 9.35 -1.81 15.03
CA HIS A 129 10.54 -2.55 14.58
C HIS A 129 10.30 -3.46 13.36
N GLY A 130 9.33 -3.11 12.52
CA GLY A 130 9.04 -3.76 11.24
C GLY A 130 9.69 -3.07 10.04
N ASP A 131 10.57 -2.11 10.31
CA ASP A 131 11.29 -1.34 9.30
C ASP A 131 12.49 -2.09 8.73
N SER A 132 12.86 -1.75 7.52
CA SER A 132 14.12 -2.14 6.90
C SER A 132 14.53 -1.10 5.86
N TYR A 133 15.82 -1.01 5.59
CA TYR A 133 16.38 -0.13 4.58
C TYR A 133 17.46 -0.84 3.78
N ASP A 134 17.49 -0.63 2.47
CA ASP A 134 18.65 -0.93 1.63
C ASP A 134 18.85 0.13 0.53
N GLU A 135 20.03 0.16 -0.05
CA GLU A 135 20.43 1.16 -1.04
C GLU A 135 19.62 1.12 -2.34
N THR A 136 19.05 -0.04 -2.68
CA THR A 136 18.30 -0.24 -3.93
C THR A 136 16.84 0.13 -3.76
N PHE A 137 16.23 -0.30 -2.66
CA PHE A 137 14.78 -0.21 -2.44
C PHE A 137 14.38 0.84 -1.41
N HIS A 138 15.34 1.43 -0.72
CA HIS A 138 15.15 2.36 0.39
C HIS A 138 14.32 1.75 1.54
N ASN A 139 13.45 2.52 2.16
CA ASN A 139 12.65 2.04 3.29
C ASN A 139 11.63 0.98 2.86
N ALA A 140 11.39 0.01 3.74
CA ALA A 140 10.18 -0.81 3.68
C ALA A 140 8.93 0.08 3.79
N THR A 141 7.79 -0.42 3.30
CA THR A 141 6.52 0.30 3.39
C THR A 141 5.41 -0.63 3.87
N TRP A 142 4.57 -0.09 4.75
CA TRP A 142 3.40 -0.75 5.31
C TRP A 142 2.14 0.02 4.94
N ASN A 143 1.19 -0.65 4.34
CA ASN A 143 -0.11 -0.09 4.01
C ASN A 143 -1.24 -0.92 4.63
N TYR A 144 -2.25 -0.25 5.14
CA TYR A 144 -3.44 -0.82 5.76
C TYR A 144 -4.64 -0.43 4.90
N GLY A 145 -4.97 -1.30 3.94
CA GLY A 145 -5.87 -0.97 2.84
C GLY A 145 -7.35 -1.13 3.15
N VAL A 146 -7.77 -2.35 3.56
CA VAL A 146 -9.17 -2.67 3.84
C VAL A 146 -9.32 -3.00 5.32
N ILE A 147 -10.21 -2.28 6.00
CA ILE A 147 -10.39 -2.39 7.45
C ILE A 147 -11.87 -2.54 7.75
N ASN A 148 -12.21 -3.48 8.65
CA ASN A 148 -13.59 -3.75 9.06
C ASN A 148 -13.70 -4.07 10.55
N TYR A 149 -14.84 -3.71 11.13
CA TYR A 149 -15.27 -4.10 12.46
C TYR A 149 -16.80 -4.15 12.54
N GLU A 150 -17.33 -5.16 13.21
CA GLU A 150 -18.74 -5.29 13.54
C GLU A 150 -18.90 -5.68 15.02
N SER A 151 -19.67 -4.89 15.78
CA SER A 151 -19.85 -5.08 17.23
C SER A 151 -20.53 -6.40 17.61
N ASN A 152 -21.43 -6.90 16.75
CA ASN A 152 -22.12 -8.19 16.95
C ASN A 152 -21.15 -9.39 16.87
N LYS A 153 -20.10 -9.28 16.07
CA LYS A 153 -19.03 -10.28 15.93
C LYS A 153 -17.85 -10.00 16.86
N ARG A 154 -17.68 -8.75 17.30
CA ARG A 154 -16.52 -8.23 18.03
C ARG A 154 -15.20 -8.55 17.34
N VAL A 155 -15.19 -8.58 16.02
CA VAL A 155 -14.00 -8.90 15.22
C VAL A 155 -13.56 -7.65 14.47
N PHE A 156 -12.34 -7.22 14.76
CA PHE A 156 -11.60 -6.24 13.97
C PHE A 156 -10.72 -6.97 12.94
N THR A 157 -10.69 -6.48 11.70
CA THR A 157 -9.80 -6.97 10.65
C THR A 157 -9.17 -5.82 9.90
N ALA A 158 -7.90 -5.99 9.48
CA ALA A 158 -7.19 -5.06 8.63
C ALA A 158 -6.31 -5.82 7.64
N THR A 159 -6.39 -5.49 6.34
CA THR A 159 -5.44 -6.03 5.37
C THR A 159 -4.11 -5.28 5.46
N ILE A 160 -3.01 -6.00 5.31
CA ILE A 160 -1.65 -5.50 5.29
C ILE A 160 -1.07 -5.72 3.89
N ASP A 161 -0.46 -4.68 3.31
CA ASP A 161 0.44 -4.76 2.16
C ASP A 161 1.82 -4.27 2.64
N TYR A 162 2.69 -5.21 2.98
CA TYR A 162 4.05 -4.93 3.43
C TYR A 162 5.03 -5.14 2.28
N ARG A 163 5.80 -4.11 1.94
CA ARG A 163 6.78 -4.15 0.84
C ARG A 163 8.18 -3.89 1.37
N PHE A 164 9.11 -4.74 0.97
CA PHE A 164 10.44 -4.80 1.58
C PHE A 164 11.55 -5.02 0.56
N GLY A 165 12.74 -4.58 0.91
CA GLY A 165 13.94 -4.78 0.13
C GLY A 165 14.69 -6.07 0.50
N SER A 166 15.83 -6.29 -0.13
CA SER A 166 16.64 -7.51 0.02
C SER A 166 17.27 -7.68 1.41
N SER A 167 17.38 -6.62 2.19
CA SER A 167 17.92 -6.66 3.56
C SER A 167 16.90 -7.09 4.62
N ALA A 168 15.63 -7.15 4.28
CA ALA A 168 14.55 -7.44 5.24
C ALA A 168 14.38 -8.93 5.51
N ASP A 169 13.94 -9.23 6.72
CA ASP A 169 13.37 -10.52 7.10
C ASP A 169 11.86 -10.35 7.29
N PRO A 170 11.03 -10.72 6.30
CA PRO A 170 9.60 -10.45 6.34
C PRO A 170 8.90 -11.21 7.49
N LYS A 171 9.40 -12.37 7.88
CA LYS A 171 8.82 -13.15 9.00
C LYS A 171 9.02 -12.42 10.32
N LYS A 172 10.22 -11.87 10.55
CA LYS A 172 10.48 -11.08 11.77
C LYS A 172 9.68 -9.79 11.78
N ALA A 173 9.55 -9.11 10.63
CA ALA A 173 8.77 -7.89 10.53
C ALA A 173 7.27 -8.12 10.83
N ILE A 174 6.69 -9.22 10.32
CA ILE A 174 5.29 -9.60 10.62
C ILE A 174 5.14 -9.97 12.10
N ALA A 175 6.06 -10.73 12.68
CA ALA A 175 6.00 -11.07 14.10
C ALA A 175 6.08 -9.82 15.00
N ALA A 176 6.93 -8.86 14.66
CA ALA A 176 7.01 -7.58 15.37
C ALA A 176 5.71 -6.78 15.27
N PHE A 177 5.06 -6.78 14.10
CA PHE A 177 3.73 -6.19 13.93
C PHE A 177 2.67 -6.87 14.80
N GLU A 178 2.60 -8.21 14.81
CA GLU A 178 1.68 -8.99 15.64
C GLU A 178 1.83 -8.64 17.14
N GLU A 179 3.06 -8.68 17.63
CA GLU A 179 3.38 -8.36 19.02
C GLU A 179 2.97 -6.92 19.35
N ALA A 180 3.41 -5.95 18.55
CA ALA A 180 3.13 -4.56 18.79
C ALA A 180 1.64 -4.23 18.75
N THR A 181 0.86 -4.76 17.81
CA THR A 181 -0.57 -4.49 17.67
C THR A 181 -1.44 -5.42 18.52
N SER A 182 -0.88 -6.53 19.00
CA SER A 182 -1.62 -7.60 19.69
C SER A 182 -2.77 -8.14 18.82
N THR A 183 -2.52 -8.30 17.52
CA THR A 183 -3.43 -8.92 16.54
C THR A 183 -2.86 -10.25 16.09
N ASN A 184 -3.69 -11.15 15.57
CA ASN A 184 -3.25 -12.36 14.88
C ASN A 184 -3.09 -12.03 13.39
N VAL A 185 -1.95 -12.37 12.79
CA VAL A 185 -1.69 -12.12 11.37
C VAL A 185 -1.66 -13.42 10.58
N ASN A 186 -2.55 -13.51 9.59
CA ASN A 186 -2.55 -14.60 8.61
C ASN A 186 -1.95 -14.09 7.29
N ILE A 187 -0.82 -14.68 6.87
CA ILE A 187 -0.19 -14.37 5.59
C ILE A 187 -1.01 -15.01 4.48
N LEU A 188 -1.49 -14.18 3.53
CA LEU A 188 -2.29 -14.61 2.39
C LEU A 188 -1.41 -14.91 1.17
N SER A 189 -0.36 -14.11 0.95
CA SER A 189 0.63 -14.34 -0.09
C SER A 189 1.97 -13.68 0.24
N GLU A 190 3.05 -14.22 -0.29
CA GLU A 190 4.39 -13.67 -0.18
C GLU A 190 5.08 -13.74 -1.55
N ASP A 191 5.41 -12.57 -2.10
CA ASP A 191 6.21 -12.43 -3.31
C ASP A 191 7.64 -12.07 -2.92
N LYS A 192 8.61 -12.81 -3.44
CA LYS A 192 10.03 -12.57 -3.15
C LYS A 192 10.53 -11.27 -3.79
N VAL A 193 11.64 -10.75 -3.27
CA VAL A 193 12.38 -9.65 -3.91
C VAL A 193 12.93 -10.15 -5.24
N LEU A 194 12.71 -9.37 -6.31
CA LEU A 194 13.44 -9.53 -7.55
C LEU A 194 14.61 -8.55 -7.55
N LEU A 195 15.82 -9.04 -7.77
CA LEU A 195 17.01 -8.20 -7.88
C LEU A 195 17.99 -8.82 -8.87
N ALA A 196 18.06 -8.25 -10.06
CA ALA A 196 19.00 -8.63 -11.08
C ALA A 196 20.31 -7.82 -10.95
N ASP A 197 21.42 -8.40 -11.41
CA ASP A 197 22.67 -7.65 -11.48
C ASP A 197 22.55 -6.50 -12.49
N LYS A 198 22.59 -5.29 -11.96
CA LYS A 198 22.50 -4.04 -12.75
C LYS A 198 23.57 -3.91 -13.83
N LYS A 199 24.72 -4.56 -13.64
CA LYS A 199 25.84 -4.58 -14.58
C LYS A 199 25.93 -5.90 -15.35
N GLY A 200 25.06 -6.85 -15.05
CA GLY A 200 25.05 -8.18 -15.65
C GLY A 200 24.68 -8.17 -17.14
N PRO A 201 24.94 -9.29 -17.83
CA PRO A 201 24.72 -9.40 -19.29
C PRO A 201 23.29 -9.12 -19.70
N LEU A 202 22.31 -9.61 -18.93
CA LEU A 202 20.88 -9.41 -19.24
C LEU A 202 20.54 -7.92 -19.26
N VAL A 203 20.78 -7.22 -18.16
CA VAL A 203 20.47 -5.79 -18.03
C VAL A 203 21.24 -4.95 -19.06
N SER A 204 22.52 -5.25 -19.24
CA SER A 204 23.39 -4.54 -20.21
C SER A 204 22.89 -4.70 -21.65
N THR A 205 22.47 -5.91 -22.05
CA THR A 205 21.99 -6.20 -23.40
C THR A 205 20.64 -5.48 -23.67
N LEU A 206 19.70 -5.57 -22.76
CA LEU A 206 18.40 -4.93 -22.89
C LEU A 206 18.51 -3.40 -22.89
N MET A 207 19.34 -2.84 -22.01
CA MET A 207 19.62 -1.40 -22.01
C MET A 207 20.31 -0.92 -23.28
N LYS A 208 21.17 -1.73 -23.90
CA LYS A 208 21.79 -1.43 -25.21
C LYS A 208 20.72 -1.37 -26.32
N SER A 209 19.79 -2.33 -26.37
CA SER A 209 18.67 -2.34 -27.31
C SER A 209 17.80 -1.09 -27.16
N TYR A 210 17.36 -0.81 -25.91
CA TYR A 210 16.56 0.37 -25.60
C TYR A 210 17.23 1.69 -26.08
N ARG A 211 18.51 1.89 -25.71
CA ARG A 211 19.24 3.12 -26.05
C ARG A 211 19.45 3.27 -27.54
N ARG A 212 19.70 2.17 -28.27
CA ARG A 212 19.86 2.18 -29.72
C ARG A 212 18.58 2.63 -30.44
N THR A 213 17.42 2.16 -29.96
CA THR A 213 16.12 2.45 -30.60
C THR A 213 15.58 3.82 -30.18
N THR A 214 15.75 4.20 -28.93
CA THR A 214 15.16 5.44 -28.38
C THR A 214 16.10 6.63 -28.43
N HIS A 215 17.39 6.42 -28.65
CA HIS A 215 18.46 7.41 -28.53
C HIS A 215 18.59 8.06 -27.13
N ARG A 216 17.92 7.50 -26.11
CA ARG A 216 17.96 7.98 -24.72
C ARG A 216 19.16 7.37 -23.98
N ILE A 217 20.35 7.82 -24.30
CA ILE A 217 21.63 7.23 -23.82
C ILE A 217 21.88 7.44 -22.34
N PHE A 218 21.26 8.44 -21.70
CA PHE A 218 21.45 8.75 -20.28
C PHE A 218 20.45 8.04 -19.37
N ASP A 219 19.43 7.40 -19.93
CA ASP A 219 18.46 6.64 -19.14
C ASP A 219 19.16 5.45 -18.45
N LYS A 220 18.76 5.20 -17.19
CA LYS A 220 19.35 4.17 -16.33
C LYS A 220 18.27 3.17 -15.90
N PRO A 221 18.63 1.89 -15.75
CA PRO A 221 17.71 0.93 -15.15
C PRO A 221 17.44 1.32 -13.69
N PHE A 222 16.26 1.00 -13.19
CA PHE A 222 15.81 1.40 -11.86
C PHE A 222 15.11 0.25 -11.13
N ALA A 223 14.84 0.43 -9.85
CA ALA A 223 14.08 -0.48 -9.03
C ALA A 223 12.74 0.18 -8.63
N ILE A 224 11.72 -0.64 -8.39
CA ILE A 224 10.38 -0.20 -8.02
C ILE A 224 9.88 -0.83 -6.73
N GLY A 225 8.91 -0.18 -6.10
CA GLY A 225 8.16 -0.72 -4.97
C GLY A 225 7.01 -1.64 -5.37
N GLY A 226 6.73 -1.74 -6.67
CA GLY A 226 5.72 -2.63 -7.25
C GLY A 226 6.24 -4.03 -7.49
N GLY A 227 5.40 -4.89 -8.07
CA GLY A 227 5.75 -6.21 -8.53
C GLY A 227 5.14 -6.47 -9.89
N THR A 228 5.90 -7.13 -10.76
CA THR A 228 5.46 -7.60 -12.07
C THR A 228 5.54 -9.12 -12.12
N TYR A 229 5.01 -9.72 -13.17
CA TYR A 229 5.14 -11.18 -13.36
C TYR A 229 6.56 -11.62 -13.77
N ALA A 230 7.53 -10.68 -13.86
CA ALA A 230 8.95 -11.04 -13.97
C ALA A 230 9.44 -11.88 -12.78
N LYS A 231 8.77 -11.77 -11.62
CA LYS A 231 9.09 -12.57 -10.41
C LYS A 231 8.81 -14.06 -10.57
N GLU A 232 7.95 -14.45 -11.51
CA GLU A 232 7.55 -15.84 -11.75
C GLU A 232 8.59 -16.65 -12.52
N ALA A 233 9.59 -15.98 -13.10
CA ALA A 233 10.61 -16.66 -13.89
C ALA A 233 12.05 -16.36 -13.37
N PRO A 234 12.93 -17.37 -13.34
CA PRO A 234 14.32 -17.14 -12.96
C PRO A 234 15.04 -16.28 -14.02
N ASN A 235 15.99 -15.45 -13.57
CA ASN A 235 16.77 -14.57 -14.47
C ASN A 235 15.87 -13.74 -15.40
N CYS A 236 14.81 -13.16 -14.85
CA CYS A 236 13.86 -12.33 -15.58
C CYS A 236 13.86 -10.92 -14.99
N VAL A 237 13.57 -9.93 -15.82
CA VAL A 237 13.41 -8.52 -15.44
C VAL A 237 12.19 -7.95 -16.15
N ALA A 238 11.61 -6.88 -15.62
CA ALA A 238 10.55 -6.15 -16.34
C ALA A 238 11.18 -5.13 -17.29
N TYR A 239 10.71 -5.13 -18.51
CA TYR A 239 11.31 -4.36 -19.59
C TYR A 239 10.23 -3.68 -20.42
N GLY A 240 9.69 -2.67 -19.88
CA GLY A 240 8.73 -1.71 -20.46
C GLY A 240 7.44 -2.28 -20.92
N SER A 241 6.54 -1.47 -21.00
CA SER A 241 5.58 -1.10 -22.02
C SER A 241 5.35 0.39 -21.97
N ALA A 242 5.38 1.02 -20.82
CA ALA A 242 5.14 2.44 -20.68
C ALA A 242 6.42 3.28 -20.85
N PHE A 243 6.31 4.39 -21.59
CA PHE A 243 7.37 5.38 -21.71
C PHE A 243 7.11 6.57 -20.80
N LYS A 244 8.19 7.12 -20.24
CA LYS A 244 8.10 8.30 -19.38
C LYS A 244 7.42 9.48 -20.13
N GLY A 245 6.36 10.00 -19.53
CA GLY A 245 5.56 11.09 -20.08
C GLY A 245 4.33 10.63 -20.88
N HIS A 246 4.15 9.32 -21.06
CA HIS A 246 3.00 8.70 -21.69
C HIS A 246 2.29 7.80 -20.65
N PRO A 247 1.43 8.35 -19.79
CA PRO A 247 0.78 7.58 -18.71
C PRO A 247 -0.15 6.57 -19.30
N GLY A 248 -0.66 5.90 -19.65
CA GLY A 248 -1.61 4.94 -20.24
C GLY A 248 -2.82 4.67 -19.36
N ASP A 249 -2.97 5.44 -18.27
CA ASP A 249 -4.04 5.28 -17.27
C ASP A 249 -4.12 3.85 -16.69
N ILE A 250 -2.97 3.30 -16.34
CA ILE A 250 -2.80 1.95 -15.80
C ILE A 250 -3.80 1.68 -14.65
N HIS A 251 -4.45 0.52 -14.68
CA HIS A 251 -5.46 0.08 -13.72
C HIS A 251 -6.71 0.96 -13.63
N SER A 252 -6.98 1.73 -14.68
CA SER A 252 -8.14 2.62 -14.74
C SER A 252 -9.09 2.23 -15.89
N PRO A 253 -10.38 2.60 -15.83
CA PRO A 253 -11.27 2.45 -16.98
C PRO A 253 -10.71 3.19 -18.20
N ASN A 254 -10.80 2.55 -19.36
CA ASN A 254 -10.27 3.06 -20.65
C ASN A 254 -8.74 3.16 -20.70
N GLU A 255 -8.03 2.28 -20.00
CA GLU A 255 -6.58 2.10 -20.16
C GLU A 255 -6.22 1.98 -21.63
N TYR A 256 -5.16 2.67 -22.05
CA TYR A 256 -4.76 2.80 -23.47
C TYR A 256 -3.26 2.78 -23.64
N ILE A 257 -2.83 2.56 -24.87
CA ILE A 257 -1.45 2.70 -25.32
C ILE A 257 -1.41 3.60 -26.55
N TYR A 258 -0.39 4.46 -26.63
CA TYR A 258 -0.13 5.24 -27.83
C TYR A 258 0.41 4.34 -28.94
N LEU A 259 -0.11 4.44 -30.16
CA LEU A 259 0.37 3.63 -31.30
C LEU A 259 1.86 3.84 -31.57
N GLU A 260 2.36 5.06 -31.44
CA GLU A 260 3.79 5.34 -31.57
C GLU A 260 4.65 4.60 -30.53
N ASP A 261 4.15 4.41 -29.33
CA ASP A 261 4.83 3.66 -28.29
C ASP A 261 4.80 2.15 -28.57
N LEU A 262 3.71 1.65 -29.10
CA LEU A 262 3.61 0.26 -29.55
C LEU A 262 4.64 -0.03 -30.66
N TYR A 263 4.79 0.85 -31.65
CA TYR A 263 5.82 0.69 -32.68
C TYR A 263 7.24 0.77 -32.14
N LYS A 264 7.50 1.67 -31.18
CA LYS A 264 8.79 1.73 -30.48
C LYS A 264 9.08 0.45 -29.70
N GLN A 265 8.08 -0.11 -29.01
CA GLN A 265 8.21 -1.39 -28.29
C GLN A 265 8.61 -2.52 -29.23
N ILE A 266 7.92 -2.67 -30.38
CA ILE A 266 8.25 -3.70 -31.38
C ILE A 266 9.71 -3.54 -31.86
N ALA A 267 10.19 -2.32 -31.99
CA ALA A 267 11.58 -2.08 -32.44
C ALA A 267 12.61 -2.30 -31.32
N ILE A 268 12.20 -2.24 -30.04
CA ILE A 268 13.07 -2.45 -28.87
C ILE A 268 13.22 -3.94 -28.59
N TYR A 269 12.12 -4.71 -28.64
CA TYR A 269 12.09 -6.15 -28.37
C TYR A 269 12.68 -6.96 -29.52
#